data_bfe662150f7e6ce2737479aafc919037
#
_entry.id   bfe662150f7e6ce2737479aafc919037
#
_cell.length_a   1.000
_cell.length_b   1.000
_cell.length_c   1.000
_cell.angle_alpha   90.00
_cell.angle_beta   90.00
_cell.angle_gamma   90.00
#
_symmetry.space_group_name_H-M   'P 1'
#
loop_
_entity.id
_entity.type
_entity.pdbx_description
1 polymer ?
#
loop_
_entity_poly.entity_id
_entity_poly.type
_entity_poly.pdbx_seq_one_letter_code
_entity_poly.pdbx_strand_id
1 'polypeptide(L)'
;MNPGISKSVFSLLLPALALAFNGALAQDTPAESLLRSRNAEFTREIVHVSDSVYTAVGYSPANVSMIAGRDGIILVDTGMTPQHSDAIAAAFREISNLPLAGIIYTHVHGDHTGGAQSFIQGAQPEIWARDNFGSEDRPLAAAGLTVQQQRGTSQAGFALPDTLRINNGIAPPMRPGRPNAFANAAGSDGSALDTSPNRTFSGARQTLTLAGISLELVAAPGETDDQLYVWFPAEEVLFAGDNYYKSFPNLYAIRGTPYRDVLAWSQSLDAMLAENAVAVVPGHTLPVIGRENTRQALQNFRDAIRFVHDKTVEGMNLGMTPDELVDYVQLPDRLLADQDLGEYYGRVAWAVRSIFNGYLGWYDDNPSNLSPLSPREEAEKIAALAGGQAALLDSARQSLANGEAQWAAQLCDYLLALDENAADAKLVKADALTVLARDSVNALGRNYYLTVAQQLRMEAGEI
;
A
#
# COMPACT_ATOMS: atom_id res chain seq x y z
N MET A 1 -37.43 8.66 67.63
CA MET A 1 -36.24 9.50 67.47
C MET A 1 -35.52 9.05 66.20
N ASN A 2 -35.62 9.89 65.19
CA ASN A 2 -34.85 9.77 63.97
C ASN A 2 -33.42 10.26 64.20
N PRO A 3 -32.39 9.82 63.45
CA PRO A 3 -32.03 10.61 62.30
C PRO A 3 -31.60 9.81 61.09
N GLY A 4 -31.93 10.32 59.92
CA GLY A 4 -31.54 10.46 58.62
C GLY A 4 -30.06 10.27 58.27
N ILE A 5 -29.80 9.49 57.24
CA ILE A 5 -28.53 9.47 56.55
C ILE A 5 -28.72 9.91 55.07
N SER A 6 -27.96 10.93 54.79
CA SER A 6 -27.84 11.72 53.61
C SER A 6 -27.51 10.90 52.33
N LYS A 7 -28.27 11.18 51.27
CA LYS A 7 -27.85 10.92 49.86
C LYS A 7 -26.94 12.06 49.44
N SER A 8 -25.71 11.77 49.13
CA SER A 8 -24.85 12.56 48.22
C SER A 8 -23.48 11.86 48.15
N VAL A 9 -23.14 11.28 47.04
CA VAL A 9 -21.82 11.26 46.37
C VAL A 9 -21.93 10.33 45.17
N PHE A 10 -22.34 10.85 44.04
CA PHE A 10 -22.03 10.28 42.73
C PHE A 10 -22.23 11.39 41.69
N SER A 11 -21.22 12.23 41.54
CA SER A 11 -21.10 13.13 40.42
C SER A 11 -19.77 13.87 40.53
N LEU A 12 -18.69 13.29 40.03
CA LEU A 12 -17.43 14.02 39.75
C LEU A 12 -16.34 13.08 39.20
N LEU A 13 -16.59 12.40 38.08
CA LEU A 13 -15.51 11.64 37.39
C LEU A 13 -15.52 11.74 35.86
N LEU A 14 -16.34 12.60 35.24
CA LEU A 14 -16.42 12.71 33.77
C LEU A 14 -15.53 13.76 33.12
N PRO A 15 -14.89 14.76 33.76
CA PRO A 15 -13.98 15.68 33.02
C PRO A 15 -12.53 15.21 32.91
N ALA A 16 -12.07 14.20 33.64
CA ALA A 16 -10.65 13.81 33.64
C ALA A 16 -10.24 12.97 32.45
N LEU A 17 -11.16 12.22 31.81
CA LEU A 17 -10.84 11.37 30.69
C LEU A 17 -10.64 12.17 29.36
N ALA A 18 -11.45 13.21 29.15
CA ALA A 18 -11.36 14.07 27.97
C ALA A 18 -10.06 14.91 27.94
N LEU A 19 -9.55 15.29 29.11
CA LEU A 19 -8.28 16.03 29.22
C LEU A 19 -7.05 15.13 29.05
N ALA A 20 -7.13 13.86 29.42
CA ALA A 20 -6.06 12.88 29.22
C ALA A 20 -5.89 12.53 27.73
N PHE A 21 -6.99 12.48 26.96
CA PHE A 21 -6.95 12.19 25.52
C PHE A 21 -6.34 13.33 24.70
N ASN A 22 -6.65 14.60 25.03
CA ASN A 22 -6.08 15.75 24.33
C ASN A 22 -4.57 15.95 24.63
N GLY A 23 -4.09 15.52 25.79
CA GLY A 23 -2.65 15.57 26.14
C GLY A 23 -1.82 14.43 25.50
N ALA A 24 -2.44 13.25 25.31
CA ALA A 24 -1.79 12.08 24.72
C ALA A 24 -1.63 12.20 23.19
N LEU A 25 -2.38 13.08 22.52
CA LEU A 25 -2.25 13.34 21.08
C LEU A 25 -1.05 14.21 20.71
N ALA A 26 -0.37 14.81 21.69
CA ALA A 26 0.77 15.71 21.45
C ALA A 26 2.10 14.97 21.21
N GLN A 27 2.20 13.69 21.54
CA GLN A 27 3.41 12.90 21.39
C GLN A 27 3.19 11.69 20.48
N ASP A 28 4.12 11.48 19.52
CA ASP A 28 4.10 10.30 18.65
C ASP A 28 4.21 9.01 19.46
N THR A 29 3.46 7.98 19.07
CA THR A 29 3.66 6.63 19.58
C THR A 29 4.95 6.02 19.01
N PRO A 30 5.46 4.89 19.56
CA PRO A 30 6.58 4.19 18.96
C PRO A 30 6.35 3.82 17.48
N ALA A 31 5.12 3.43 17.12
CA ALA A 31 4.75 3.09 15.75
C ALA A 31 4.77 4.33 14.83
N GLU A 32 4.22 5.46 15.27
CA GLU A 32 4.28 6.72 14.53
C GLU A 32 5.71 7.23 14.38
N SER A 33 6.53 7.12 15.43
CA SER A 33 7.95 7.49 15.39
C SER A 33 8.72 6.63 14.39
N LEU A 34 8.45 5.33 14.34
CA LEU A 34 9.06 4.42 13.37
C LEU A 34 8.63 4.76 11.94
N LEU A 35 7.35 5.04 11.70
CA LEU A 35 6.88 5.48 10.38
C LEU A 35 7.51 6.80 9.95
N ARG A 36 7.69 7.76 10.87
CA ARG A 36 8.37 9.03 10.55
C ARG A 36 9.84 8.82 10.21
N SER A 37 10.53 7.89 10.88
CA SER A 37 11.92 7.58 10.54
C SER A 37 12.07 7.03 9.12
N ARG A 38 11.03 6.33 8.60
CA ARG A 38 10.97 5.87 7.21
C ARG A 38 11.01 7.00 6.17
N ASN A 39 10.69 8.23 6.55
CA ASN A 39 10.74 9.36 5.62
C ASN A 39 12.15 9.61 5.07
N ALA A 40 13.20 9.07 5.69
CA ALA A 40 14.57 9.09 5.15
C ALA A 40 14.67 8.34 3.81
N GLU A 41 13.88 7.28 3.60
CA GLU A 41 13.80 6.53 2.33
C GLU A 41 13.13 7.33 1.19
N PHE A 42 12.51 8.46 1.52
CA PHE A 42 11.73 9.29 0.61
C PHE A 42 12.27 10.71 0.52
N THR A 43 13.50 10.94 0.96
CA THR A 43 14.16 12.25 0.81
C THR A 43 14.23 12.58 -0.68
N ARG A 44 13.78 13.80 -1.02
CA ARG A 44 13.74 14.25 -2.40
C ARG A 44 15.14 14.48 -2.92
N GLU A 45 15.63 13.59 -3.77
CA GLU A 45 16.97 13.66 -4.36
C GLU A 45 17.05 12.92 -5.70
N ILE A 46 18.09 13.25 -6.47
CA ILE A 46 18.52 12.46 -7.63
C ILE A 46 19.68 11.59 -7.20
N VAL A 47 19.43 10.30 -7.08
CA VAL A 47 20.46 9.31 -6.75
C VAL A 47 21.24 8.96 -8.00
N HIS A 48 22.57 9.14 -7.99
CA HIS A 48 23.47 8.65 -9.04
C HIS A 48 23.80 7.18 -8.75
N VAL A 49 23.17 6.28 -9.48
CA VAL A 49 23.22 4.83 -9.22
C VAL A 49 24.47 4.20 -9.84
N SER A 50 24.80 4.58 -11.08
CA SER A 50 25.96 4.11 -11.84
C SER A 50 26.34 5.16 -12.89
N ASP A 51 27.34 4.90 -13.72
CA ASP A 51 27.93 5.89 -14.64
C ASP A 51 26.89 6.65 -15.47
N SER A 52 25.84 5.96 -15.94
CA SER A 52 24.77 6.57 -16.75
C SER A 52 23.37 6.52 -16.13
N VAL A 53 23.21 5.96 -14.93
CA VAL A 53 21.89 5.76 -14.29
C VAL A 53 21.65 6.74 -13.17
N TYR A 54 20.54 7.46 -13.25
CA TYR A 54 20.06 8.44 -12.28
C TYR A 54 18.62 8.14 -11.90
N THR A 55 18.31 8.14 -10.60
CA THR A 55 16.96 7.85 -10.09
C THR A 55 16.44 9.00 -9.26
N ALA A 56 15.28 9.54 -9.62
CA ALA A 56 14.57 10.54 -8.84
C ALA A 56 13.76 9.87 -7.74
N VAL A 57 14.15 10.07 -6.48
CA VAL A 57 13.49 9.55 -5.28
C VAL A 57 12.76 10.67 -4.57
N GLY A 58 11.55 10.43 -4.03
CA GLY A 58 10.80 11.38 -3.21
C GLY A 58 10.14 12.54 -3.97
N TYR A 59 10.22 12.57 -5.28
CA TYR A 59 9.53 13.56 -6.12
C TYR A 59 8.09 13.15 -6.43
N SER A 60 7.87 11.86 -6.56
CA SER A 60 6.59 11.20 -6.85
C SER A 60 6.42 10.03 -5.90
N PRO A 61 5.22 9.42 -5.77
CA PRO A 61 5.09 8.16 -5.04
C PRO A 61 6.05 7.10 -5.57
N ALA A 62 6.04 6.83 -6.87
CA ALA A 62 7.03 5.95 -7.50
C ALA A 62 8.28 6.72 -7.93
N ASN A 63 9.41 6.03 -7.95
CA ASN A 63 10.67 6.49 -8.50
C ASN A 63 10.57 6.65 -10.01
N VAL A 64 11.36 7.54 -10.56
CA VAL A 64 11.57 7.68 -12.00
C VAL A 64 13.06 7.58 -12.28
N SER A 65 13.45 6.70 -13.18
CA SER A 65 14.87 6.53 -13.50
C SER A 65 15.18 7.00 -14.91
N MET A 66 16.34 7.63 -15.09
CA MET A 66 16.90 8.04 -16.37
C MET A 66 18.18 7.25 -16.62
N ILE A 67 18.28 6.68 -17.81
CA ILE A 67 19.52 6.12 -18.35
C ILE A 67 20.01 7.08 -19.45
N ALA A 68 21.17 7.69 -19.24
CA ALA A 68 21.77 8.66 -20.17
C ALA A 68 22.61 7.91 -21.21
N GLY A 69 22.10 7.79 -22.42
CA GLY A 69 22.82 7.17 -23.51
C GLY A 69 23.69 8.15 -24.28
N ARG A 70 24.36 7.66 -25.34
CA ARG A 70 25.18 8.49 -26.21
C ARG A 70 24.34 9.46 -27.02
N ASP A 71 23.19 9.01 -27.53
CA ASP A 71 22.40 9.73 -28.54
C ASP A 71 21.02 10.15 -28.04
N GLY A 72 20.69 9.86 -26.78
CA GLY A 72 19.40 10.14 -26.15
C GLY A 72 19.31 9.61 -24.74
N ILE A 73 18.19 9.87 -24.07
CA ILE A 73 17.88 9.32 -22.76
C ILE A 73 16.75 8.31 -22.84
N ILE A 74 16.76 7.33 -21.96
CA ILE A 74 15.68 6.37 -21.74
C ILE A 74 15.16 6.56 -20.32
N LEU A 75 13.83 6.55 -20.14
CA LEU A 75 13.21 6.56 -18.82
C LEU A 75 12.67 5.18 -18.47
N VAL A 76 12.81 4.80 -17.21
CA VAL A 76 12.09 3.68 -16.60
C VAL A 76 11.09 4.30 -15.63
N ASP A 77 9.81 4.12 -15.92
CA ASP A 77 8.64 4.76 -15.32
C ASP A 77 8.64 6.30 -15.44
N THR A 78 7.54 6.96 -15.02
CA THR A 78 7.36 8.40 -15.27
C THR A 78 6.75 9.15 -14.09
N GLY A 79 6.46 8.48 -12.97
CA GLY A 79 5.80 9.09 -11.82
C GLY A 79 4.28 9.18 -11.97
N MET A 80 3.62 9.73 -10.96
CA MET A 80 2.17 9.66 -10.78
C MET A 80 1.38 10.71 -11.59
N THR A 81 1.87 11.94 -11.65
CA THR A 81 1.18 13.05 -12.32
C THR A 81 2.17 14.01 -12.96
N PRO A 82 1.75 14.81 -13.95
CA PRO A 82 2.61 15.85 -14.51
C PRO A 82 3.16 16.81 -13.44
N GLN A 83 2.38 17.18 -12.42
CA GLN A 83 2.82 18.09 -11.37
C GLN A 83 4.02 17.54 -10.57
N HIS A 84 4.06 16.23 -10.33
CA HIS A 84 5.21 15.58 -9.70
C HIS A 84 6.39 15.47 -10.67
N SER A 85 6.11 15.11 -11.91
CA SER A 85 7.09 14.74 -12.92
C SER A 85 7.75 15.94 -13.61
N ASP A 86 7.13 17.12 -13.61
CA ASP A 86 7.72 18.37 -14.12
C ASP A 86 9.03 18.71 -13.39
N ALA A 87 9.05 18.53 -12.07
CA ALA A 87 10.25 18.77 -11.27
C ALA A 87 11.34 17.71 -11.51
N ILE A 88 10.95 16.46 -11.78
CA ILE A 88 11.89 15.38 -12.17
C ILE A 88 12.48 15.69 -13.54
N ALA A 89 11.63 16.05 -14.51
CA ALA A 89 12.05 16.41 -15.86
C ALA A 89 13.01 17.62 -15.86
N ALA A 90 12.77 18.61 -15.00
CA ALA A 90 13.68 19.73 -14.83
C ALA A 90 15.04 19.28 -14.27
N ALA A 91 15.05 18.45 -13.21
CA ALA A 91 16.28 17.93 -12.61
C ALA A 91 17.09 17.05 -13.60
N PHE A 92 16.42 16.22 -14.38
CA PHE A 92 17.10 15.39 -15.38
C PHE A 92 17.70 16.21 -16.51
N ARG A 93 17.09 17.35 -16.91
CA ARG A 93 17.68 18.26 -17.92
C ARG A 93 18.97 18.93 -17.44
N GLU A 94 19.16 19.13 -16.15
CA GLU A 94 20.44 19.62 -15.61
C GLU A 94 21.55 18.58 -15.75
N ILE A 95 21.20 17.28 -15.89
CA ILE A 95 22.16 16.20 -16.07
C ILE A 95 22.39 15.92 -17.56
N SER A 96 21.32 15.86 -18.35
CA SER A 96 21.39 15.57 -19.78
C SER A 96 20.33 16.34 -20.57
N ASN A 97 20.79 17.05 -21.61
CA ASN A 97 19.92 17.74 -22.58
C ASN A 97 19.67 16.90 -23.87
N LEU A 98 20.03 15.63 -23.85
CA LEU A 98 19.80 14.74 -24.97
C LEU A 98 18.29 14.46 -25.15
N PRO A 99 17.85 14.15 -26.39
CA PRO A 99 16.43 13.89 -26.65
C PRO A 99 15.93 12.62 -25.93
N LEU A 100 14.65 12.63 -25.54
CA LEU A 100 13.98 11.44 -25.02
C LEU A 100 13.79 10.43 -26.16
N ALA A 101 14.50 9.31 -26.07
CA ALA A 101 14.44 8.24 -27.07
C ALA A 101 13.37 7.19 -26.69
N GLY A 102 13.19 6.89 -25.41
CA GLY A 102 12.21 5.91 -24.97
C GLY A 102 11.76 6.04 -23.54
N ILE A 103 10.61 5.44 -23.28
CA ILE A 103 10.02 5.22 -21.96
C ILE A 103 9.76 3.73 -21.83
N ILE A 104 10.05 3.14 -20.70
CA ILE A 104 9.74 1.76 -20.38
C ILE A 104 8.85 1.79 -19.14
N TYR A 105 7.59 1.35 -19.25
CA TYR A 105 6.73 1.15 -18.10
C TYR A 105 6.97 -0.23 -17.51
N THR A 106 7.25 -0.28 -16.22
CA THR A 106 7.44 -1.55 -15.50
C THR A 106 6.11 -2.29 -15.37
N HIS A 107 5.00 -1.57 -15.18
CA HIS A 107 3.64 -2.09 -15.08
C HIS A 107 2.59 -0.96 -15.18
N VAL A 108 1.31 -1.30 -15.08
CA VAL A 108 0.18 -0.39 -15.39
C VAL A 108 -0.13 0.65 -14.32
N HIS A 109 0.33 0.51 -13.08
CA HIS A 109 -0.10 1.39 -11.99
C HIS A 109 0.16 2.88 -12.31
N GLY A 110 -0.79 3.72 -11.92
CA GLY A 110 -0.81 5.14 -12.30
C GLY A 110 0.33 5.97 -11.72
N ASP A 111 0.94 5.55 -10.64
CA ASP A 111 2.11 6.21 -10.06
C ASP A 111 3.42 5.92 -10.82
N HIS A 112 3.41 4.96 -11.74
CA HIS A 112 4.50 4.66 -12.68
C HIS A 112 4.29 5.29 -14.06
N THR A 113 3.03 5.48 -14.47
CA THR A 113 2.68 5.84 -15.86
C THR A 113 2.12 7.24 -16.03
N GLY A 114 1.62 7.86 -14.96
CA GLY A 114 0.80 9.08 -15.05
C GLY A 114 1.55 10.38 -15.34
N GLY A 115 2.88 10.39 -15.26
CA GLY A 115 3.71 11.57 -15.44
C GLY A 115 4.37 11.73 -16.81
N ALA A 116 4.18 10.81 -17.75
CA ALA A 116 4.89 10.76 -19.03
C ALA A 116 4.80 12.04 -19.86
N GLN A 117 3.68 12.76 -19.77
CA GLN A 117 3.47 14.01 -20.48
C GLN A 117 4.55 15.07 -20.18
N SER A 118 5.08 15.11 -18.95
CA SER A 118 6.14 16.05 -18.54
C SER A 118 7.47 15.85 -19.28
N PHE A 119 7.71 14.65 -19.77
CA PHE A 119 8.96 14.29 -20.43
C PHE A 119 8.88 14.33 -21.96
N ILE A 120 7.71 14.06 -22.53
CA ILE A 120 7.54 13.92 -23.99
C ILE A 120 7.77 15.23 -24.72
N GLN A 121 7.17 16.36 -24.30
CA GLN A 121 7.41 17.73 -24.78
C GLN A 121 7.64 17.86 -26.32
N GLY A 122 6.80 17.19 -27.12
CA GLY A 122 6.91 17.20 -28.59
C GLY A 122 7.85 16.14 -29.18
N ALA A 123 8.56 15.37 -28.34
CA ALA A 123 9.26 14.16 -28.79
C ALA A 123 8.25 13.05 -29.14
N GLN A 124 8.71 12.07 -29.89
CA GLN A 124 7.94 10.86 -30.20
C GLN A 124 8.74 9.62 -29.73
N PRO A 125 8.85 9.41 -28.41
CA PRO A 125 9.62 8.29 -27.89
C PRO A 125 8.96 6.95 -28.20
N GLU A 126 9.75 5.89 -28.25
CA GLU A 126 9.20 4.55 -28.12
C GLU A 126 8.73 4.35 -26.68
N ILE A 127 7.48 3.92 -26.47
CA ILE A 127 6.92 3.63 -25.14
C ILE A 127 6.70 2.13 -25.06
N TRP A 128 7.52 1.46 -24.26
CA TRP A 128 7.58 0.02 -24.15
C TRP A 128 6.84 -0.48 -22.91
N ALA A 129 6.11 -1.59 -23.05
CA ALA A 129 5.51 -2.35 -21.96
C ALA A 129 5.34 -3.83 -22.36
N ARG A 130 4.81 -4.63 -21.42
CA ARG A 130 4.35 -5.98 -21.73
C ARG A 130 3.12 -5.95 -22.64
N ASP A 131 2.92 -7.02 -23.44
CA ASP A 131 1.75 -7.18 -24.30
C ASP A 131 0.42 -7.30 -23.55
N ASN A 132 0.47 -7.73 -22.29
CA ASN A 132 -0.69 -7.78 -21.39
C ASN A 132 -0.87 -6.51 -20.54
N PHE A 133 -0.18 -5.41 -20.82
CA PHE A 133 -0.25 -4.15 -20.09
C PHE A 133 -1.70 -3.75 -19.79
N GLY A 134 -2.01 -3.44 -18.52
CA GLY A 134 -3.36 -3.13 -18.05
C GLY A 134 -4.23 -4.36 -17.78
N SER A 135 -3.68 -5.56 -17.68
CA SER A 135 -4.45 -6.78 -17.39
C SER A 135 -5.12 -6.75 -16.02
N GLU A 136 -4.56 -6.06 -15.02
CA GLU A 136 -5.17 -5.90 -13.69
C GLU A 136 -6.43 -5.04 -13.75
N ASP A 137 -6.39 -3.91 -14.46
CA ASP A 137 -7.45 -2.91 -14.44
C ASP A 137 -8.65 -3.26 -15.34
N ARG A 138 -8.39 -3.96 -16.45
CA ARG A 138 -9.44 -4.31 -17.43
C ARG A 138 -10.63 -5.05 -16.84
N PRO A 139 -10.48 -6.11 -16.04
CA PRO A 139 -11.62 -6.82 -15.43
C PRO A 139 -12.43 -5.93 -14.48
N LEU A 140 -11.75 -5.08 -13.71
CA LEU A 140 -12.39 -4.17 -12.75
C LEU A 140 -13.20 -3.09 -13.47
N ALA A 141 -12.63 -2.49 -14.52
CA ALA A 141 -13.30 -1.52 -15.36
C ALA A 141 -14.49 -2.13 -16.11
N ALA A 142 -14.33 -3.34 -16.67
CA ALA A 142 -15.39 -4.08 -17.34
C ALA A 142 -16.56 -4.43 -16.40
N ALA A 143 -16.28 -4.70 -15.12
CA ALA A 143 -17.28 -4.91 -14.08
C ALA A 143 -17.95 -3.61 -13.60
N GLY A 144 -17.45 -2.44 -13.99
CA GLY A 144 -17.96 -1.15 -13.52
C GLY A 144 -17.65 -0.88 -12.04
N LEU A 145 -16.58 -1.45 -11.48
CA LEU A 145 -16.21 -1.31 -10.09
C LEU A 145 -15.56 0.06 -9.84
N THR A 146 -16.26 0.94 -9.12
CA THR A 146 -15.78 2.27 -8.74
C THR A 146 -15.30 2.36 -7.28
N VAL A 147 -15.76 1.43 -6.42
CA VAL A 147 -15.44 1.43 -4.98
C VAL A 147 -13.95 1.25 -4.72
N GLN A 148 -13.21 0.57 -5.60
CA GLN A 148 -11.77 0.40 -5.49
C GLN A 148 -11.02 1.75 -5.41
N GLN A 149 -11.44 2.74 -6.22
CA GLN A 149 -10.86 4.08 -6.21
C GLN A 149 -11.07 4.79 -4.86
N GLN A 150 -12.27 4.68 -4.29
CA GLN A 150 -12.57 5.24 -2.97
C GLN A 150 -11.73 4.57 -1.88
N ARG A 151 -11.62 3.23 -1.92
CA ARG A 151 -10.78 2.46 -0.99
C ARG A 151 -9.30 2.80 -1.16
N GLY A 152 -8.83 3.01 -2.39
CA GLY A 152 -7.49 3.49 -2.69
C GLY A 152 -7.20 4.87 -2.10
N THR A 153 -8.15 5.80 -2.20
CA THR A 153 -8.06 7.13 -1.57
C THR A 153 -7.91 7.02 -0.04
N SER A 154 -8.68 6.12 0.58
CA SER A 154 -8.61 5.89 2.03
C SER A 154 -7.28 5.29 2.47
N GLN A 155 -6.79 4.24 1.79
CA GLN A 155 -5.52 3.61 2.12
C GLN A 155 -4.31 4.53 1.89
N ALA A 156 -4.35 5.41 0.88
CA ALA A 156 -3.31 6.39 0.63
C ALA A 156 -3.38 7.60 1.57
N GLY A 157 -4.45 7.74 2.35
CA GLY A 157 -4.65 8.85 3.28
C GLY A 157 -4.87 10.20 2.58
N PHE A 158 -5.33 10.21 1.32
CA PHE A 158 -5.50 11.46 0.57
C PHE A 158 -6.58 12.38 1.15
N ALA A 159 -7.57 11.83 1.82
CA ALA A 159 -8.63 12.59 2.50
C ALA A 159 -8.21 13.12 3.88
N LEU A 160 -7.08 12.68 4.43
CA LEU A 160 -6.61 13.09 5.74
C LEU A 160 -6.03 14.53 5.72
N PRO A 161 -6.22 15.30 6.79
CA PRO A 161 -5.52 16.57 6.96
C PRO A 161 -4.01 16.33 7.10
N ASP A 162 -3.19 17.33 6.73
CA ASP A 162 -1.72 17.22 6.72
C ASP A 162 -1.14 16.83 8.08
N THR A 163 -1.79 17.26 9.17
CA THR A 163 -1.37 16.96 10.55
C THR A 163 -1.44 15.49 10.91
N LEU A 164 -2.26 14.70 10.22
CA LEU A 164 -2.45 13.27 10.45
C LEU A 164 -1.66 12.40 9.48
N ARG A 165 -1.14 12.97 8.37
CA ARG A 165 -0.39 12.21 7.37
C ARG A 165 1.06 12.05 7.77
N ILE A 166 1.59 10.82 7.68
CA ILE A 166 3.02 10.54 7.89
C ILE A 166 3.65 10.15 6.54
N ASN A 167 3.24 9.04 5.98
CA ASN A 167 3.62 8.51 4.65
C ASN A 167 2.66 7.38 4.27
N ASN A 168 2.92 6.66 3.19
CA ASN A 168 2.17 5.45 2.85
C ASN A 168 3.00 4.15 2.90
N GLY A 169 4.10 4.17 3.65
CA GLY A 169 4.96 3.00 3.91
C GLY A 169 6.13 2.86 2.93
N ILE A 170 5.90 3.12 1.65
CA ILE A 170 6.91 3.04 0.57
C ILE A 170 7.06 4.34 -0.22
N ALA A 171 6.28 5.38 0.10
CA ALA A 171 6.32 6.67 -0.56
C ALA A 171 6.00 7.81 0.41
N PRO A 172 6.45 9.04 0.13
CA PRO A 172 6.20 10.21 0.98
C PRO A 172 4.70 10.56 1.02
N PRO A 173 4.26 11.40 1.98
CA PRO A 173 2.89 11.83 2.09
C PRO A 173 2.53 12.80 0.95
N MET A 174 2.23 12.27 -0.21
CA MET A 174 1.85 13.07 -1.38
C MET A 174 0.42 13.55 -1.29
N ARG A 175 0.15 14.74 -1.86
CA ARG A 175 -1.21 15.17 -2.21
C ARG A 175 -1.49 14.76 -3.65
N PRO A 176 -2.66 14.18 -3.95
CA PRO A 176 -3.07 14.04 -5.34
C PRO A 176 -3.15 15.44 -5.95
N GLY A 177 -2.57 15.64 -7.13
CA GLY A 177 -2.52 16.93 -7.80
C GLY A 177 -3.90 17.51 -8.19
N ARG A 178 -4.95 16.69 -8.24
CA ARG A 178 -6.39 17.00 -8.35
C ARG A 178 -7.20 15.76 -7.96
N PRO A 179 -8.51 15.89 -7.60
CA PRO A 179 -9.36 14.78 -7.17
C PRO A 179 -9.46 13.59 -8.12
N ASN A 180 -8.95 13.67 -9.32
CA ASN A 180 -9.01 12.63 -10.37
C ASN A 180 -7.63 12.04 -10.71
N ALA A 181 -6.65 12.10 -9.84
CA ALA A 181 -5.30 11.56 -10.11
C ALA A 181 -5.30 10.04 -10.41
N PHE A 182 -6.33 9.30 -10.01
CA PHE A 182 -6.56 7.90 -10.38
C PHE A 182 -7.65 7.71 -11.46
N ALA A 183 -8.37 8.78 -11.81
CA ALA A 183 -9.36 8.73 -12.86
C ALA A 183 -8.71 9.23 -14.15
N ASN A 184 -8.24 8.28 -14.93
CA ASN A 184 -7.87 8.44 -16.32
C ASN A 184 -6.85 9.54 -16.65
N ALA A 185 -5.71 9.15 -17.13
CA ALA A 185 -4.94 9.90 -18.11
C ALA A 185 -5.72 10.22 -19.40
N ALA A 186 -7.00 9.93 -19.49
CA ALA A 186 -7.91 10.43 -20.52
C ALA A 186 -8.22 11.91 -20.22
N GLY A 187 -7.40 12.79 -20.78
CA GLY A 187 -7.59 14.23 -20.70
C GLY A 187 -8.99 14.61 -21.11
N SER A 188 -9.65 15.37 -20.23
CA SER A 188 -11.02 15.91 -20.45
C SER A 188 -11.06 17.07 -21.44
N ASP A 189 -9.97 17.39 -22.13
CA ASP A 189 -9.87 18.55 -23.03
C ASP A 189 -9.42 18.26 -24.48
N GLY A 190 -9.33 16.97 -24.87
CA GLY A 190 -9.06 16.58 -26.27
C GLY A 190 -7.66 16.92 -26.81
N SER A 191 -6.73 17.39 -25.97
CA SER A 191 -5.35 17.75 -26.36
C SER A 191 -4.28 16.91 -25.67
N ALA A 192 -4.65 15.89 -24.88
CA ALA A 192 -3.69 15.05 -24.18
C ALA A 192 -2.85 14.23 -25.17
N LEU A 193 -1.52 14.31 -25.04
CA LEU A 193 -0.60 13.43 -25.72
C LEU A 193 -0.94 11.98 -25.35
N ASP A 194 -0.98 11.10 -26.37
CA ASP A 194 -1.11 9.67 -26.14
C ASP A 194 0.18 9.15 -25.47
N THR A 195 0.06 8.75 -24.22
CA THR A 195 1.15 8.19 -23.42
C THR A 195 1.03 6.68 -23.26
N SER A 196 0.14 6.05 -24.02
CA SER A 196 -0.01 4.61 -24.05
C SER A 196 1.21 3.92 -24.65
N PRO A 197 1.52 2.67 -24.25
CA PRO A 197 2.57 1.91 -24.90
C PRO A 197 2.34 1.80 -26.41
N ASN A 198 3.35 2.19 -27.21
CA ASN A 198 3.34 2.07 -28.67
C ASN A 198 4.27 0.93 -29.16
N ARG A 199 4.94 0.28 -28.23
CA ARG A 199 5.76 -0.92 -28.42
C ARG A 199 5.46 -1.91 -27.29
N THR A 200 5.24 -3.15 -27.64
CA THR A 200 5.03 -4.22 -26.66
C THR A 200 5.87 -5.43 -27.01
N PHE A 201 6.14 -6.27 -26.03
CA PHE A 201 6.76 -7.57 -26.23
C PHE A 201 5.99 -8.67 -25.53
N SER A 202 6.01 -9.85 -26.14
CA SER A 202 5.52 -11.11 -25.58
C SER A 202 6.69 -12.04 -25.29
N GLY A 203 6.46 -13.02 -24.45
CA GLY A 203 7.49 -13.98 -24.06
C GLY A 203 8.27 -13.55 -22.81
N ALA A 204 9.35 -14.30 -22.50
CA ALA A 204 10.07 -14.16 -21.24
C ALA A 204 11.03 -12.97 -21.22
N ARG A 205 11.68 -12.66 -22.35
CA ARG A 205 12.76 -11.65 -22.43
C ARG A 205 12.81 -11.03 -23.82
N GLN A 206 13.08 -9.73 -23.88
CA GLN A 206 13.24 -8.94 -25.09
C GLN A 206 14.48 -8.05 -24.96
N THR A 207 15.43 -8.17 -25.87
CA THR A 207 16.53 -7.20 -25.99
C THR A 207 16.03 -5.95 -26.71
N LEU A 208 16.34 -4.79 -26.16
CA LEU A 208 16.05 -3.46 -26.69
C LEU A 208 17.37 -2.70 -26.88
N THR A 209 17.61 -2.16 -28.07
CA THR A 209 18.71 -1.23 -28.28
C THR A 209 18.15 0.12 -28.69
N LEU A 210 18.40 1.14 -27.86
CA LEU A 210 17.86 2.49 -28.05
C LEU A 210 18.87 3.52 -27.52
N ALA A 211 19.01 4.64 -28.19
CA ALA A 211 19.96 5.72 -27.80
C ALA A 211 21.44 5.26 -27.60
N GLY A 212 21.85 4.19 -28.26
CA GLY A 212 23.17 3.59 -28.06
C GLY A 212 23.31 2.72 -26.80
N ILE A 213 22.21 2.43 -26.12
CA ILE A 213 22.14 1.56 -24.93
C ILE A 213 21.46 0.26 -25.30
N SER A 214 21.99 -0.86 -24.80
CA SER A 214 21.35 -2.17 -24.91
C SER A 214 20.79 -2.59 -23.55
N LEU A 215 19.49 -2.84 -23.49
CA LEU A 215 18.72 -3.25 -22.31
C LEU A 215 18.03 -4.57 -22.57
N GLU A 216 17.65 -5.26 -21.52
CA GLU A 216 16.78 -6.43 -21.59
C GLU A 216 15.52 -6.18 -20.77
N LEU A 217 14.36 -6.28 -21.39
CA LEU A 217 13.06 -6.25 -20.77
C LEU A 217 12.66 -7.68 -20.43
N VAL A 218 12.42 -7.97 -19.17
CA VAL A 218 12.17 -9.34 -18.70
C VAL A 218 10.82 -9.42 -18.04
N ALA A 219 9.98 -10.33 -18.52
CA ALA A 219 8.68 -10.61 -17.92
C ALA A 219 8.84 -11.10 -16.48
N ALA A 220 8.16 -10.46 -15.57
CA ALA A 220 8.31 -10.72 -14.13
C ALA A 220 6.97 -10.54 -13.40
N PRO A 221 5.96 -11.41 -13.63
CA PRO A 221 4.69 -11.31 -12.92
C PRO A 221 4.93 -11.28 -11.41
N GLY A 222 4.25 -10.37 -10.71
CA GLY A 222 4.46 -10.17 -9.28
C GLY A 222 3.40 -9.29 -8.69
N GLU A 223 3.69 -8.00 -8.45
CA GLU A 223 2.67 -7.08 -7.97
C GLU A 223 1.48 -7.01 -8.93
N THR A 224 1.75 -7.04 -10.24
CA THR A 224 0.75 -7.20 -11.31
C THR A 224 1.21 -8.26 -12.31
N ASP A 225 0.28 -8.81 -13.10
CA ASP A 225 0.60 -9.81 -14.13
C ASP A 225 1.39 -9.22 -15.31
N ASP A 226 1.25 -7.90 -15.54
CA ASP A 226 1.95 -7.18 -16.61
C ASP A 226 3.31 -6.63 -16.19
N GLN A 227 3.77 -6.94 -14.98
CA GLN A 227 5.05 -6.50 -14.45
C GLN A 227 6.21 -7.02 -15.27
N LEU A 228 7.20 -6.16 -15.51
CA LEU A 228 8.52 -6.48 -16.03
C LEU A 228 9.60 -5.89 -15.12
N TYR A 229 10.82 -6.40 -15.21
CA TYR A 229 12.01 -5.68 -14.78
C TYR A 229 12.87 -5.31 -15.98
N VAL A 230 13.66 -4.25 -15.84
CA VAL A 230 14.66 -3.86 -16.84
C VAL A 230 16.03 -4.26 -16.34
N TRP A 231 16.77 -5.03 -17.14
CA TRP A 231 18.16 -5.37 -16.89
C TRP A 231 19.07 -4.54 -17.79
N PHE A 232 20.05 -3.86 -17.20
CA PHE A 232 21.09 -3.12 -17.93
C PHE A 232 22.44 -3.83 -17.76
N PRO A 233 22.81 -4.76 -18.67
CA PRO A 233 23.98 -5.61 -18.52
C PRO A 233 25.29 -4.85 -18.47
N ALA A 234 25.41 -3.74 -19.22
CA ALA A 234 26.67 -2.98 -19.33
C ALA A 234 27.10 -2.35 -18.00
N GLU A 235 26.16 -1.98 -17.15
CA GLU A 235 26.42 -1.39 -15.83
C GLU A 235 25.91 -2.27 -14.69
N GLU A 236 25.41 -3.46 -15.00
CA GLU A 236 24.91 -4.46 -14.04
C GLU A 236 23.84 -3.87 -13.10
N VAL A 237 22.97 -2.98 -13.64
CA VAL A 237 21.87 -2.35 -12.91
C VAL A 237 20.54 -2.99 -13.26
N LEU A 238 19.74 -3.30 -12.24
CA LEU A 238 18.43 -3.89 -12.35
C LEU A 238 17.37 -2.89 -11.87
N PHE A 239 16.36 -2.59 -12.70
CA PHE A 239 15.19 -1.79 -12.33
C PHE A 239 14.02 -2.74 -12.06
N ALA A 240 13.68 -2.88 -10.80
CA ALA A 240 12.78 -3.95 -10.34
C ALA A 240 11.29 -3.60 -10.49
N GLY A 241 10.95 -2.32 -10.75
CA GLY A 241 9.57 -1.86 -10.57
C GLY A 241 9.09 -2.17 -9.15
N ASP A 242 7.82 -2.54 -9.00
CA ASP A 242 7.23 -2.84 -7.70
C ASP A 242 7.45 -4.29 -7.24
N ASN A 243 8.21 -5.07 -8.01
CA ASN A 243 8.61 -6.38 -7.54
C ASN A 243 9.65 -6.34 -6.40
N TYR A 244 10.23 -5.17 -6.13
CA TYR A 244 11.06 -4.94 -4.95
C TYR A 244 10.90 -3.50 -4.45
N TYR A 245 10.79 -3.34 -3.14
CA TYR A 245 10.90 -2.11 -2.37
C TYR A 245 11.20 -2.44 -0.90
N LYS A 246 11.71 -1.48 -0.12
CA LYS A 246 12.10 -1.72 1.27
C LYS A 246 10.90 -1.70 2.22
N SER A 247 10.08 -2.72 2.18
CA SER A 247 8.98 -3.02 3.10
C SER A 247 8.57 -4.47 2.88
N PHE A 248 7.87 -5.10 3.84
CA PHE A 248 7.18 -6.35 3.55
C PHE A 248 6.23 -6.15 2.36
N PRO A 249 6.25 -7.05 1.36
CA PRO A 249 5.52 -6.86 0.11
C PRO A 249 4.01 -6.83 0.28
N ASN A 250 3.36 -6.02 -0.53
CA ASN A 250 1.90 -5.89 -0.54
C ASN A 250 1.27 -7.03 -1.35
N LEU A 251 1.36 -8.26 -0.83
CA LEU A 251 0.79 -9.45 -1.47
C LEU A 251 -0.74 -9.39 -1.56
N TYR A 252 -1.37 -8.46 -0.84
CA TYR A 252 -2.78 -8.12 -0.94
C TYR A 252 -3.00 -6.63 -0.69
N ALA A 253 -3.51 -5.92 -1.69
CA ALA A 253 -3.88 -4.52 -1.54
C ALA A 253 -5.30 -4.37 -0.96
N ILE A 254 -5.43 -3.72 0.21
CA ILE A 254 -6.73 -3.55 0.89
C ILE A 254 -7.73 -2.68 0.10
N ARG A 255 -7.28 -1.96 -0.92
CA ARG A 255 -8.16 -1.29 -1.88
C ARG A 255 -8.98 -2.28 -2.72
N GLY A 256 -8.52 -3.51 -2.84
CA GLY A 256 -9.06 -4.55 -3.70
C GLY A 256 -8.34 -4.61 -5.04
N THR A 257 -7.84 -5.78 -5.37
CA THR A 257 -7.18 -6.13 -6.65
C THR A 257 -7.55 -7.56 -7.01
N PRO A 258 -7.35 -7.99 -8.25
CA PRO A 258 -7.27 -9.41 -8.55
C PRO A 258 -6.26 -10.12 -7.65
N TYR A 259 -6.38 -11.44 -7.52
CA TYR A 259 -5.40 -12.22 -6.76
C TYR A 259 -4.01 -12.04 -7.38
N ARG A 260 -3.04 -11.67 -6.57
CA ARG A 260 -1.62 -11.60 -6.94
C ARG A 260 -1.02 -12.99 -6.79
N ASP A 261 -0.45 -13.55 -7.85
CA ASP A 261 0.22 -14.85 -7.79
C ASP A 261 1.53 -14.75 -7.00
N VAL A 262 1.42 -15.05 -5.71
CA VAL A 262 2.52 -14.94 -4.75
C VAL A 262 3.69 -15.87 -5.13
N LEU A 263 3.38 -17.04 -5.68
CA LEU A 263 4.40 -17.99 -6.11
C LEU A 263 5.14 -17.47 -7.35
N ALA A 264 4.42 -16.95 -8.36
CA ALA A 264 5.02 -16.33 -9.53
C ALA A 264 5.89 -15.13 -9.15
N TRP A 265 5.45 -14.29 -8.18
CA TRP A 265 6.27 -13.18 -7.69
C TRP A 265 7.60 -13.66 -7.11
N SER A 266 7.59 -14.71 -6.28
CA SER A 266 8.83 -15.28 -5.75
C SER A 266 9.77 -15.83 -6.84
N GLN A 267 9.22 -16.43 -7.91
CA GLN A 267 9.99 -16.90 -9.07
C GLN A 267 10.57 -15.75 -9.89
N SER A 268 9.85 -14.64 -10.03
CA SER A 268 10.37 -13.42 -10.67
C SER A 268 11.58 -12.86 -9.92
N LEU A 269 11.56 -12.92 -8.59
CA LEU A 269 12.72 -12.54 -7.77
C LEU A 269 13.90 -13.53 -7.92
N ASP A 270 13.65 -14.81 -8.12
CA ASP A 270 14.70 -15.79 -8.45
C ASP A 270 15.38 -15.43 -9.80
N ALA A 271 14.60 -14.97 -10.80
CA ALA A 271 15.14 -14.49 -12.06
C ALA A 271 15.98 -13.21 -11.88
N MET A 272 15.51 -12.26 -11.07
CA MET A 272 16.28 -11.04 -10.71
C MET A 272 17.60 -11.37 -9.99
N LEU A 273 17.59 -12.33 -9.06
CA LEU A 273 18.79 -12.81 -8.38
C LEU A 273 19.82 -13.43 -9.33
N ALA A 274 19.34 -14.10 -10.39
CA ALA A 274 20.21 -14.73 -11.40
C ALA A 274 20.99 -13.71 -12.25
N GLU A 275 20.49 -12.45 -12.37
CA GLU A 275 21.24 -11.36 -13.04
C GLU A 275 22.49 -10.94 -12.27
N ASN A 276 22.57 -11.24 -10.97
CA ASN A 276 23.71 -10.91 -10.11
C ASN A 276 24.09 -9.42 -10.15
N ALA A 277 23.10 -8.54 -10.09
CA ALA A 277 23.23 -7.09 -10.23
C ALA A 277 24.14 -6.43 -9.18
N VAL A 278 24.83 -5.36 -9.58
CA VAL A 278 25.59 -4.49 -8.68
C VAL A 278 24.65 -3.52 -7.95
N ALA A 279 23.57 -3.12 -8.60
CA ALA A 279 22.57 -2.27 -8.00
C ALA A 279 21.15 -2.70 -8.40
N VAL A 280 20.21 -2.58 -7.46
CA VAL A 280 18.79 -2.68 -7.75
C VAL A 280 18.11 -1.34 -7.49
N VAL A 281 17.38 -0.86 -8.48
CA VAL A 281 16.54 0.34 -8.44
C VAL A 281 15.09 -0.12 -8.27
N PRO A 282 14.49 0.07 -7.10
CA PRO A 282 13.10 -0.28 -6.84
C PRO A 282 12.14 0.73 -7.45
N GLY A 283 10.87 0.34 -7.61
CA GLY A 283 9.78 1.28 -7.96
C GLY A 283 9.53 2.34 -6.88
N HIS A 284 9.84 2.01 -5.63
CA HIS A 284 9.72 2.89 -4.46
C HIS A 284 10.93 2.73 -3.54
N THR A 285 11.19 3.72 -2.69
CA THR A 285 12.32 3.76 -1.75
C THR A 285 13.69 3.99 -2.42
N LEU A 286 14.73 4.10 -1.61
CA LEU A 286 16.09 4.32 -2.12
C LEU A 286 16.65 3.08 -2.83
N PRO A 287 17.43 3.24 -3.92
CA PRO A 287 18.18 2.16 -4.55
C PRO A 287 19.11 1.44 -3.56
N VAL A 288 19.33 0.15 -3.78
CA VAL A 288 20.32 -0.64 -3.07
C VAL A 288 21.54 -0.79 -3.96
N ILE A 289 22.69 -0.33 -3.47
CA ILE A 289 23.95 -0.30 -4.22
C ILE A 289 24.97 -1.24 -3.57
N GLY A 290 25.73 -1.94 -4.39
CA GLY A 290 26.70 -2.96 -4.01
C GLY A 290 26.14 -4.37 -4.19
N ARG A 291 26.88 -5.21 -4.95
CA ARG A 291 26.46 -6.57 -5.33
C ARG A 291 25.94 -7.42 -4.16
N GLU A 292 26.68 -7.41 -3.05
CA GLU A 292 26.30 -8.21 -1.89
C GLU A 292 25.04 -7.66 -1.21
N ASN A 293 24.92 -6.34 -1.07
CA ASN A 293 23.72 -5.69 -0.53
C ASN A 293 22.50 -5.97 -1.40
N THR A 294 22.65 -5.83 -2.73
CA THR A 294 21.61 -6.12 -3.71
C THR A 294 21.15 -7.57 -3.64
N ARG A 295 22.10 -8.50 -3.61
CA ARG A 295 21.81 -9.92 -3.48
C ARG A 295 21.07 -10.23 -2.18
N GLN A 296 21.54 -9.69 -1.06
CA GLN A 296 20.92 -9.92 0.26
C GLN A 296 19.50 -9.35 0.31
N ALA A 297 19.30 -8.13 -0.20
CA ALA A 297 18.00 -7.46 -0.23
C ALA A 297 16.96 -8.26 -1.05
N LEU A 298 17.30 -8.62 -2.29
CA LEU A 298 16.44 -9.42 -3.15
C LEU A 298 16.18 -10.82 -2.56
N GLN A 299 17.19 -11.43 -1.96
CA GLN A 299 17.07 -12.76 -1.34
C GLN A 299 16.13 -12.72 -0.13
N ASN A 300 16.29 -11.76 0.77
CA ASN A 300 15.41 -11.63 1.93
C ASN A 300 13.97 -11.37 1.54
N PHE A 301 13.76 -10.51 0.55
CA PHE A 301 12.43 -10.19 0.03
C PHE A 301 11.77 -11.43 -0.61
N ARG A 302 12.50 -12.16 -1.50
CA ARG A 302 12.07 -13.42 -2.07
C ARG A 302 11.73 -14.46 -1.01
N ASP A 303 12.62 -14.62 -0.02
CA ASP A 303 12.46 -15.59 1.05
C ASP A 303 11.24 -15.30 1.91
N ALA A 304 10.96 -14.02 2.18
CA ALA A 304 9.76 -13.62 2.94
C ALA A 304 8.48 -13.98 2.19
N ILE A 305 8.41 -13.69 0.90
CA ILE A 305 7.27 -14.06 0.04
C ILE A 305 7.07 -15.57 0.04
N ARG A 306 8.15 -16.31 -0.25
CA ARG A 306 8.10 -17.76 -0.38
C ARG A 306 7.75 -18.44 0.95
N PHE A 307 8.30 -17.93 2.06
CA PHE A 307 7.98 -18.46 3.39
C PHE A 307 6.50 -18.30 3.72
N VAL A 308 5.94 -17.09 3.51
CA VAL A 308 4.51 -16.83 3.78
C VAL A 308 3.63 -17.71 2.90
N HIS A 309 3.95 -17.85 1.61
CA HIS A 309 3.22 -18.74 0.71
C HIS A 309 3.27 -20.20 1.20
N ASP A 310 4.47 -20.76 1.39
CA ASP A 310 4.64 -22.19 1.67
C ASP A 310 4.06 -22.56 3.05
N LYS A 311 4.22 -21.66 4.06
CA LYS A 311 3.63 -21.87 5.39
C LYS A 311 2.11 -21.76 5.39
N THR A 312 1.54 -20.85 4.57
CA THR A 312 0.08 -20.78 4.41
C THR A 312 -0.46 -22.07 3.77
N VAL A 313 0.20 -22.55 2.70
CA VAL A 313 -0.19 -23.80 2.04
C VAL A 313 -0.05 -25.00 2.98
N GLU A 314 1.01 -25.07 3.78
CA GLU A 314 1.19 -26.10 4.81
C GLU A 314 0.02 -26.10 5.80
N GLY A 315 -0.35 -24.97 6.36
CA GLY A 315 -1.45 -24.85 7.31
C GLY A 315 -2.82 -25.14 6.67
N MET A 316 -3.04 -24.72 5.41
CA MET A 316 -4.24 -25.10 4.66
C MET A 316 -4.38 -26.62 4.52
N ASN A 317 -3.29 -27.33 4.24
CA ASN A 317 -3.28 -28.80 4.17
C ASN A 317 -3.49 -29.47 5.54
N LEU A 318 -3.28 -28.74 6.63
CA LEU A 318 -3.64 -29.18 7.99
C LEU A 318 -5.10 -28.88 8.37
N GLY A 319 -5.86 -28.24 7.47
CA GLY A 319 -7.26 -27.89 7.69
C GLY A 319 -7.46 -26.62 8.51
N MET A 320 -6.47 -25.73 8.59
CA MET A 320 -6.58 -24.48 9.33
C MET A 320 -7.47 -23.48 8.60
N THR A 321 -8.31 -22.79 9.36
CA THR A 321 -9.10 -21.64 8.89
C THR A 321 -8.22 -20.44 8.57
N PRO A 322 -8.69 -19.42 7.81
CA PRO A 322 -7.94 -18.18 7.57
C PRO A 322 -7.50 -17.47 8.84
N ASP A 323 -8.29 -17.54 9.92
CA ASP A 323 -7.96 -16.89 11.21
C ASP A 323 -6.84 -17.64 11.93
N GLU A 324 -6.91 -18.98 12.00
CA GLU A 324 -5.85 -19.81 12.56
C GLU A 324 -4.53 -19.71 11.78
N LEU A 325 -4.62 -19.58 10.46
CA LEU A 325 -3.44 -19.39 9.60
C LEU A 325 -2.70 -18.07 9.89
N VAL A 326 -3.41 -17.00 10.24
CA VAL A 326 -2.77 -15.71 10.60
C VAL A 326 -1.88 -15.86 11.83
N ASP A 327 -2.29 -16.66 12.81
CA ASP A 327 -1.48 -16.94 14.00
C ASP A 327 -0.36 -17.95 13.72
N TYR A 328 -0.62 -18.90 12.82
CA TYR A 328 0.34 -19.95 12.45
C TYR A 328 1.51 -19.43 11.61
N VAL A 329 1.28 -18.50 10.70
CA VAL A 329 2.29 -18.00 9.76
C VAL A 329 3.01 -16.79 10.36
N GLN A 330 4.12 -17.03 11.00
CA GLN A 330 5.00 -15.99 11.56
C GLN A 330 6.36 -16.04 10.85
N LEU A 331 6.84 -14.88 10.39
CA LEU A 331 8.17 -14.80 9.77
C LEU A 331 9.27 -15.28 10.73
N PRO A 332 10.27 -15.99 10.25
CA PRO A 332 11.40 -16.41 11.09
C PRO A 332 12.25 -15.19 11.52
N ASP A 333 12.92 -15.31 12.68
CA ASP A 333 13.69 -14.23 13.32
C ASP A 333 14.66 -13.52 12.38
N ARG A 334 15.32 -14.26 11.47
CA ARG A 334 16.25 -13.66 10.50
C ARG A 334 15.59 -12.67 9.53
N LEU A 335 14.32 -12.91 9.19
CA LEU A 335 13.54 -12.03 8.31
C LEU A 335 12.87 -10.90 9.11
N LEU A 336 12.44 -11.19 10.34
CA LEU A 336 11.91 -10.18 11.26
C LEU A 336 12.98 -9.15 11.67
N ALA A 337 14.25 -9.54 11.71
CA ALA A 337 15.36 -8.65 12.02
C ALA A 337 15.73 -7.71 10.85
N ASP A 338 15.27 -8.01 9.64
CA ASP A 338 15.50 -7.17 8.47
C ASP A 338 14.54 -5.97 8.45
N GLN A 339 15.07 -4.77 8.68
CA GLN A 339 14.27 -3.55 8.71
C GLN A 339 13.63 -3.23 7.35
N ASP A 340 14.22 -3.69 6.25
CA ASP A 340 13.65 -3.53 4.91
C ASP A 340 12.46 -4.47 4.65
N LEU A 341 12.17 -5.41 5.58
CA LEU A 341 10.97 -6.26 5.57
C LEU A 341 9.93 -5.87 6.61
N GLY A 342 10.06 -4.72 7.27
CA GLY A 342 9.03 -4.23 8.19
C GLY A 342 7.66 -4.08 7.49
N GLU A 343 6.59 -4.37 8.21
CA GLU A 343 5.20 -4.32 7.70
C GLU A 343 4.69 -2.87 7.49
N TYR A 344 5.49 -2.01 6.87
CA TYR A 344 5.13 -0.62 6.64
C TYR A 344 4.06 -0.44 5.56
N TYR A 345 4.02 -1.36 4.59
CA TYR A 345 3.12 -1.33 3.43
C TYR A 345 2.27 -2.60 3.33
N GLY A 346 2.84 -3.77 3.01
CA GLY A 346 2.16 -5.04 3.11
C GLY A 346 2.09 -5.56 4.56
N ARG A 347 1.27 -6.60 4.78
CA ARG A 347 1.17 -7.33 6.06
C ARG A 347 1.08 -8.82 5.84
N VAL A 348 1.79 -9.60 6.66
CA VAL A 348 1.73 -11.08 6.65
C VAL A 348 0.29 -11.56 6.82
N ALA A 349 -0.44 -11.03 7.80
CA ALA A 349 -1.83 -11.40 8.07
C ALA A 349 -2.77 -11.19 6.87
N TRP A 350 -2.56 -10.12 6.09
CA TRP A 350 -3.35 -9.86 4.88
C TRP A 350 -2.96 -10.79 3.73
N ALA A 351 -1.65 -11.05 3.60
CA ALA A 351 -1.11 -11.97 2.61
C ALA A 351 -1.65 -13.39 2.81
N VAL A 352 -1.63 -13.89 4.05
CA VAL A 352 -2.17 -15.21 4.44
C VAL A 352 -3.63 -15.37 4.02
N ARG A 353 -4.48 -14.40 4.37
CA ARG A 353 -5.91 -14.41 3.99
C ARG A 353 -6.09 -14.36 2.48
N SER A 354 -5.26 -13.59 1.78
CA SER A 354 -5.31 -13.49 0.32
C SER A 354 -4.88 -14.79 -0.35
N ILE A 355 -3.82 -15.44 0.12
CA ILE A 355 -3.38 -16.74 -0.39
C ILE A 355 -4.45 -17.80 -0.18
N PHE A 356 -5.05 -17.87 1.02
CA PHE A 356 -6.16 -18.77 1.30
C PHE A 356 -7.30 -18.54 0.31
N ASN A 357 -7.77 -17.30 0.19
CA ASN A 357 -8.87 -16.95 -0.71
C ASN A 357 -8.53 -17.21 -2.19
N GLY A 358 -7.28 -17.00 -2.58
CA GLY A 358 -6.81 -17.25 -3.95
C GLY A 358 -6.84 -18.73 -4.35
N TYR A 359 -6.57 -19.64 -3.42
CA TYR A 359 -6.55 -21.07 -3.66
C TYR A 359 -7.89 -21.75 -3.35
N LEU A 360 -8.55 -21.40 -2.23
CA LEU A 360 -9.72 -22.11 -1.72
C LEU A 360 -11.02 -21.28 -1.79
N GLY A 361 -10.92 -19.98 -2.10
CA GLY A 361 -12.07 -19.08 -2.08
C GLY A 361 -12.41 -18.61 -0.66
N TRP A 362 -13.62 -18.09 -0.48
CA TRP A 362 -14.07 -17.45 0.76
C TRP A 362 -14.47 -18.41 1.88
N TYR A 363 -14.79 -19.68 1.55
CA TYR A 363 -15.31 -20.62 2.52
C TYR A 363 -14.19 -21.17 3.41
N ASP A 364 -14.39 -21.05 4.72
CA ASP A 364 -13.40 -21.35 5.77
C ASP A 364 -13.50 -22.76 6.34
N ASP A 365 -14.27 -23.66 5.70
CA ASP A 365 -14.60 -25.03 6.10
C ASP A 365 -15.48 -25.15 7.36
N ASN A 366 -15.98 -24.06 7.93
CA ASN A 366 -16.96 -24.07 9.01
C ASN A 366 -18.40 -24.06 8.43
N PRO A 367 -19.18 -25.16 8.55
CA PRO A 367 -20.53 -25.24 7.98
C PRO A 367 -21.49 -24.14 8.48
N SER A 368 -21.27 -23.59 9.68
CA SER A 368 -22.08 -22.49 10.21
C SER A 368 -21.95 -21.22 9.36
N ASN A 369 -20.82 -21.04 8.66
CA ASN A 369 -20.53 -19.88 7.81
C ASN A 369 -21.03 -20.02 6.36
N LEU A 370 -21.64 -21.18 6.00
CA LEU A 370 -22.29 -21.34 4.68
C LEU A 370 -23.52 -20.45 4.51
N SER A 371 -24.26 -20.22 5.60
CA SER A 371 -25.47 -19.39 5.62
C SER A 371 -25.54 -18.64 6.95
N PRO A 372 -24.66 -17.67 7.19
CA PRO A 372 -24.63 -16.92 8.44
C PRO A 372 -25.90 -16.08 8.59
N LEU A 373 -26.20 -15.67 9.82
CA LEU A 373 -27.23 -14.68 10.07
C LEU A 373 -26.88 -13.37 9.33
N SER A 374 -27.90 -12.59 8.98
CA SER A 374 -27.63 -11.22 8.51
C SER A 374 -26.94 -10.40 9.61
N PRO A 375 -26.14 -9.38 9.25
CA PRO A 375 -25.48 -8.54 10.26
C PRO A 375 -26.43 -7.95 11.30
N ARG A 376 -27.67 -7.60 10.88
CA ARG A 376 -28.68 -7.07 11.79
C ARG A 376 -29.21 -8.15 12.74
N GLU A 377 -29.52 -9.35 12.24
CA GLU A 377 -30.03 -10.45 13.08
C GLU A 377 -28.98 -10.93 14.10
N GLU A 378 -27.71 -10.97 13.70
CA GLU A 378 -26.61 -11.28 14.62
C GLU A 378 -26.48 -10.20 15.69
N ALA A 379 -26.50 -8.92 15.29
CA ALA A 379 -26.40 -7.78 16.20
C ALA A 379 -27.57 -7.75 17.21
N GLU A 380 -28.79 -8.10 16.80
CA GLU A 380 -29.95 -8.23 17.72
C GLU A 380 -29.69 -9.26 18.81
N LYS A 381 -29.10 -10.40 18.45
CA LYS A 381 -28.77 -11.48 19.40
C LYS A 381 -27.62 -11.08 20.34
N ILE A 382 -26.58 -10.46 19.80
CA ILE A 382 -25.46 -9.98 20.61
C ILE A 382 -25.91 -8.90 21.58
N ALA A 383 -26.72 -7.94 21.15
CA ALA A 383 -27.29 -6.92 22.04
C ALA A 383 -28.15 -7.53 23.13
N ALA A 384 -28.96 -8.53 22.84
CA ALA A 384 -29.79 -9.24 23.83
C ALA A 384 -28.90 -9.95 24.88
N LEU A 385 -27.82 -10.64 24.43
CA LEU A 385 -26.86 -11.29 25.33
C LEU A 385 -26.15 -10.29 26.25
N ALA A 386 -25.86 -9.08 25.77
CA ALA A 386 -25.22 -8.02 26.51
C ALA A 386 -26.17 -7.32 27.50
N GLY A 387 -27.48 -7.59 27.44
CA GLY A 387 -28.47 -6.91 28.25
C GLY A 387 -29.11 -5.67 27.61
N GLY A 388 -29.00 -5.54 26.30
CA GLY A 388 -29.57 -4.47 25.48
C GLY A 388 -28.50 -3.58 24.82
N GLN A 389 -28.94 -2.73 23.88
CA GLN A 389 -28.03 -1.83 23.14
C GLN A 389 -27.26 -0.86 24.03
N ALA A 390 -27.91 -0.34 25.12
CA ALA A 390 -27.25 0.56 26.05
C ALA A 390 -26.09 -0.14 26.78
N ALA A 391 -26.30 -1.38 27.24
CA ALA A 391 -25.28 -2.16 27.91
C ALA A 391 -24.15 -2.55 26.95
N LEU A 392 -24.47 -2.82 25.66
CA LEU A 392 -23.49 -3.09 24.62
C LEU A 392 -22.61 -1.86 24.35
N LEU A 393 -23.21 -0.65 24.32
CA LEU A 393 -22.46 0.60 24.17
C LEU A 393 -21.54 0.88 25.37
N ASP A 394 -22.04 0.62 26.57
CA ASP A 394 -21.24 0.77 27.81
C ASP A 394 -20.07 -0.23 27.80
N SER A 395 -20.28 -1.46 27.31
CA SER A 395 -19.22 -2.44 27.14
C SER A 395 -18.17 -1.96 26.12
N ALA A 396 -18.58 -1.36 24.99
CA ALA A 396 -17.65 -0.79 24.02
C ALA A 396 -16.79 0.34 24.61
N ARG A 397 -17.41 1.25 25.38
CA ARG A 397 -16.70 2.32 26.10
C ARG A 397 -15.72 1.76 27.14
N GLN A 398 -16.12 0.73 27.86
CA GLN A 398 -15.27 0.10 28.89
C GLN A 398 -14.08 -0.62 28.22
N SER A 399 -14.30 -1.36 27.11
CA SER A 399 -13.24 -2.02 26.35
C SER A 399 -12.23 -1.00 25.83
N LEU A 400 -12.67 0.12 25.28
CA LEU A 400 -11.79 1.19 24.85
C LEU A 400 -10.97 1.77 26.01
N ALA A 401 -11.59 2.00 27.16
CA ALA A 401 -10.92 2.49 28.36
C ALA A 401 -9.87 1.49 28.91
N ASN A 402 -10.08 0.20 28.69
CA ASN A 402 -9.15 -0.86 29.07
C ASN A 402 -8.01 -1.08 28.04
N GLY A 403 -7.99 -0.34 26.91
CA GLY A 403 -7.02 -0.51 25.85
C GLY A 403 -7.38 -1.58 24.81
N GLU A 404 -8.58 -2.14 24.85
CA GLU A 404 -9.09 -3.17 23.93
C GLU A 404 -9.77 -2.51 22.71
N ALA A 405 -9.02 -1.63 22.01
CA ALA A 405 -9.58 -0.78 20.95
C ALA A 405 -10.20 -1.61 19.79
N GLN A 406 -9.59 -2.74 19.41
CA GLN A 406 -10.15 -3.62 18.37
C GLN A 406 -11.51 -4.17 18.78
N TRP A 407 -11.64 -4.64 20.02
CA TRP A 407 -12.91 -5.15 20.52
C TRP A 407 -13.97 -4.05 20.65
N ALA A 408 -13.59 -2.87 21.14
CA ALA A 408 -14.48 -1.71 21.18
C ALA A 408 -15.03 -1.35 19.80
N ALA A 409 -14.18 -1.36 18.74
CA ALA A 409 -14.62 -1.11 17.37
C ALA A 409 -15.61 -2.17 16.88
N GLN A 410 -15.36 -3.46 17.16
CA GLN A 410 -16.26 -4.57 16.78
C GLN A 410 -17.61 -4.52 17.51
N LEU A 411 -17.64 -4.15 18.79
CA LEU A 411 -18.90 -3.94 19.51
C LEU A 411 -19.72 -2.79 18.92
N CYS A 412 -19.05 -1.72 18.46
CA CYS A 412 -19.72 -0.63 17.76
C CYS A 412 -20.25 -1.07 16.38
N ASP A 413 -19.63 -2.04 15.69
CA ASP A 413 -20.16 -2.59 14.44
C ASP A 413 -21.54 -3.22 14.64
N TYR A 414 -21.75 -3.96 15.72
CA TYR A 414 -23.07 -4.49 16.06
C TYR A 414 -24.09 -3.38 16.34
N LEU A 415 -23.69 -2.34 17.08
CA LEU A 415 -24.59 -1.20 17.35
C LEU A 415 -24.99 -0.47 16.06
N LEU A 416 -24.04 -0.24 15.14
CA LEU A 416 -24.29 0.42 13.87
C LEU A 416 -25.10 -0.46 12.90
N ALA A 417 -25.02 -1.80 13.01
CA ALA A 417 -25.89 -2.70 12.29
C ALA A 417 -27.35 -2.63 12.74
N LEU A 418 -27.60 -2.24 14.00
CA LEU A 418 -28.93 -2.02 14.57
C LEU A 418 -29.48 -0.63 14.23
N ASP A 419 -28.64 0.40 14.38
CA ASP A 419 -28.94 1.80 14.05
C ASP A 419 -27.71 2.48 13.45
N GLU A 420 -27.72 2.66 12.13
CA GLU A 420 -26.64 3.32 11.38
C GLU A 420 -26.43 4.79 11.80
N ASN A 421 -27.40 5.42 12.44
CA ASN A 421 -27.34 6.81 12.90
C ASN A 421 -26.96 6.96 14.39
N ALA A 422 -26.61 5.87 15.07
CA ALA A 422 -26.20 5.89 16.48
C ALA A 422 -24.93 6.72 16.68
N ALA A 423 -25.07 8.03 16.95
CA ALA A 423 -23.95 8.98 17.07
C ALA A 423 -22.93 8.55 18.11
N ASP A 424 -23.36 8.10 19.29
CA ASP A 424 -22.48 7.62 20.36
C ASP A 424 -21.62 6.43 19.92
N ALA A 425 -22.21 5.47 19.20
CA ALA A 425 -21.48 4.32 18.68
C ALA A 425 -20.46 4.74 17.60
N LYS A 426 -20.82 5.70 16.72
CA LYS A 426 -19.89 6.28 15.75
C LYS A 426 -18.69 6.94 16.43
N LEU A 427 -18.91 7.72 17.49
CA LEU A 427 -17.83 8.40 18.21
C LEU A 427 -16.90 7.40 18.93
N VAL A 428 -17.47 6.42 19.65
CA VAL A 428 -16.65 5.37 20.29
C VAL A 428 -15.85 4.58 19.28
N LYS A 429 -16.44 4.24 18.11
CA LYS A 429 -15.72 3.57 17.03
C LYS A 429 -14.62 4.44 16.44
N ALA A 430 -14.87 5.74 16.24
CA ALA A 430 -13.86 6.68 15.75
C ALA A 430 -12.67 6.79 16.70
N ASP A 431 -12.92 6.82 18.01
CA ASP A 431 -11.86 6.82 19.03
C ASP A 431 -11.06 5.51 18.99
N ALA A 432 -11.74 4.36 18.94
CA ALA A 432 -11.10 3.05 18.83
C ALA A 432 -10.22 2.93 17.57
N LEU A 433 -10.73 3.34 16.41
CA LEU A 433 -9.96 3.36 15.16
C LEU A 433 -8.76 4.31 15.22
N THR A 434 -8.89 5.43 15.96
CA THR A 434 -7.78 6.37 16.17
C THR A 434 -6.67 5.72 16.99
N VAL A 435 -7.00 4.97 18.03
CA VAL A 435 -6.02 4.18 18.83
C VAL A 435 -5.35 3.14 17.96
N LEU A 436 -6.11 2.32 17.23
CA LEU A 436 -5.57 1.31 16.31
C LEU A 436 -4.63 1.91 15.25
N ALA A 437 -4.96 3.09 14.73
CA ALA A 437 -4.13 3.80 13.78
C ALA A 437 -2.79 4.22 14.39
N ARG A 438 -2.80 4.75 15.63
CA ARG A 438 -1.59 5.22 16.31
C ARG A 438 -0.65 4.09 16.69
N ASP A 439 -1.18 2.90 16.93
CA ASP A 439 -0.39 1.71 17.27
C ASP A 439 0.07 0.93 16.03
N SER A 440 -0.32 1.35 14.84
CA SER A 440 0.02 0.67 13.58
C SER A 440 1.29 1.23 12.95
N VAL A 441 2.28 0.36 12.71
CA VAL A 441 3.42 0.65 11.82
C VAL A 441 3.04 0.54 10.34
N ASN A 442 1.91 -0.11 10.02
CA ASN A 442 1.41 -0.23 8.65
C ASN A 442 0.73 1.05 8.22
N ALA A 443 1.33 1.75 7.26
CA ALA A 443 0.83 3.05 6.82
C ALA A 443 -0.55 2.96 6.14
N LEU A 444 -0.80 1.90 5.35
CA LEU A 444 -2.10 1.73 4.66
C LEU A 444 -3.24 1.50 5.64
N GLY A 445 -3.04 0.61 6.62
CA GLY A 445 -4.01 0.35 7.68
C GLY A 445 -4.25 1.60 8.53
N ARG A 446 -3.17 2.28 8.94
CA ARG A 446 -3.24 3.54 9.69
C ARG A 446 -4.05 4.60 8.95
N ASN A 447 -3.74 4.85 7.70
CA ASN A 447 -4.44 5.85 6.90
C ASN A 447 -5.93 5.50 6.73
N TYR A 448 -6.23 4.23 6.53
CA TYR A 448 -7.60 3.74 6.39
C TYR A 448 -8.39 3.93 7.70
N TYR A 449 -7.83 3.53 8.85
CA TYR A 449 -8.44 3.73 10.16
C TYR A 449 -8.75 5.22 10.43
N LEU A 450 -7.78 6.11 10.19
CA LEU A 450 -7.96 7.54 10.39
C LEU A 450 -8.99 8.15 9.44
N THR A 451 -9.00 7.72 8.17
CA THR A 451 -10.00 8.20 7.20
C THR A 451 -11.42 7.85 7.63
N VAL A 452 -11.63 6.60 8.07
CA VAL A 452 -12.94 6.16 8.57
C VAL A 452 -13.29 6.84 9.89
N ALA A 453 -12.34 7.04 10.80
CA ALA A 453 -12.56 7.75 12.03
C ALA A 453 -13.03 9.20 11.80
N GLN A 454 -12.40 9.92 10.86
CA GLN A 454 -12.82 11.27 10.45
C GLN A 454 -14.24 11.28 9.87
N GLN A 455 -14.56 10.32 9.02
CA GLN A 455 -15.88 10.18 8.44
C GLN A 455 -16.95 9.95 9.51
N LEU A 456 -16.71 9.03 10.47
CA LEU A 456 -17.64 8.75 11.55
C LEU A 456 -17.89 9.97 12.45
N ARG A 457 -16.86 10.80 12.71
CA ARG A 457 -16.99 12.04 13.47
C ARG A 457 -17.85 13.08 12.72
N MET A 458 -17.63 13.23 11.42
CA MET A 458 -18.48 14.10 10.58
C MET A 458 -19.93 13.63 10.58
N GLU A 459 -20.18 12.34 10.42
CA GLU A 459 -21.53 11.76 10.43
C GLU A 459 -22.22 11.87 11.80
N ALA A 460 -21.45 11.87 12.89
CA ALA A 460 -21.95 12.09 14.25
C ALA A 460 -22.15 13.58 14.58
N GLY A 461 -21.73 14.51 13.71
CA GLY A 461 -21.86 15.96 13.93
C GLY A 461 -20.83 16.53 14.91
N GLU A 462 -19.69 15.87 15.12
CA GLU A 462 -18.61 16.36 16.00
C GLU A 462 -17.70 17.37 15.28
N ILE A 463 -17.49 17.21 13.96
CA ILE A 463 -16.65 18.07 13.10
C ILE A 463 -17.37 18.38 11.78
#